data_cc3151c9292c4ff8f57a48c55f015c05
#
_entry.id   cc3151c9292c4ff8f57a48c55f015c05
#
_cell.length_a   1.000
_cell.length_b   1.000
_cell.length_c   1.000
_cell.angle_alpha   90.00
_cell.angle_beta   90.00
_cell.angle_gamma   90.00
#
_symmetry.space_group_name_H-M   'P 1'
#
loop_
_entity.id
_entity.type
_entity.pdbx_description
1 polymer ?
#
loop_
_entity_poly.entity_id
_entity_poly.type
_entity_poly.pdbx_seq_one_letter_code
_entity_poly.pdbx_strand_id
1 'polypeptide(L)'
;MRLAFSVLCFVSAASAYAAEPAALLKVNQSGYLNQGQKLAVIPGKSQQAFQLVALPSGQIVFKDQSSEAQLWAPAGETVSIADFTQVQNNGRYRLEVAGYAPVELQIAAQPYAQLHDAAIKAYYFNRASQQLDPAYAGVWARPAGHPDDKVKIHASAASASRPTGTVVQSPKGWYDAGDYNKYIVNSGISTFTLLDAWTDFTAFYRQRQWTIPESDNSMPDLLDEVLWNLDWMSSMQDPADGGVYHKLTTLNFEGAVMPHQAVAQRYLVQKTTAAALNFAAVMAKASRVLSEFEAQQPGKAALFRQQAIQAWQWASKNPAIYYQQPADVSTGAYGDKNLADEFAWAAAELYLLTGKEPYLQQFFQMAQPVQTPSWASVAALGYFSLAKEANNLTPEQRQLVFSAITAVADQFAAQHQASAYKVAMVPEDFVWGSNAVAMNKAILLYKANQITAKASYVEAMQGLLDYVLGRNPLDLTYVTGFGIKSPQHIHHRPSQADAINAPVPGWLAGGAQPGQQDKCKYNSTLPAKSYVDDWCSYASNEVTINWNAPLVYMLAAFSQPAPKL
;
A
#
# COMPACT_ATOMS: atom_id res chain seq x y z
N MET A 1 15.82 20.00 -88.36
CA MET A 1 14.52 20.11 -87.65
C MET A 1 14.30 18.80 -86.90
N ARG A 2 14.65 18.76 -85.62
CA ARG A 2 14.41 17.61 -84.76
C ARG A 2 13.48 18.04 -83.62
N LEU A 3 12.28 17.48 -83.58
CA LEU A 3 11.32 17.69 -82.53
C LEU A 3 11.72 16.80 -81.29
N ALA A 4 11.84 17.41 -80.14
CA ALA A 4 12.01 16.70 -78.88
C ALA A 4 10.62 16.58 -78.25
N PHE A 5 10.18 15.37 -77.99
CA PHE A 5 9.01 15.05 -77.12
C PHE A 5 9.44 14.95 -75.66
N SER A 6 8.96 15.86 -74.81
CA SER A 6 9.11 15.76 -73.38
C SER A 6 7.94 14.94 -72.77
N VAL A 7 8.25 13.82 -72.21
CA VAL A 7 7.29 13.02 -71.40
C VAL A 7 7.27 13.55 -70.01
N LEU A 8 6.16 14.10 -69.55
CA LEU A 8 5.91 14.49 -68.17
C LEU A 8 5.43 13.25 -67.38
N CYS A 9 6.29 12.71 -66.53
CA CYS A 9 5.89 11.69 -65.53
C CYS A 9 5.22 12.40 -64.33
N PHE A 10 3.92 12.20 -64.17
CA PHE A 10 3.22 12.52 -62.91
C PHE A 10 3.53 11.45 -61.87
N VAL A 11 4.35 11.78 -60.85
CA VAL A 11 4.50 10.97 -59.66
C VAL A 11 3.38 11.36 -58.70
N SER A 12 2.37 10.51 -58.57
CA SER A 12 1.35 10.63 -57.56
C SER A 12 1.95 10.19 -56.21
N ALA A 13 2.27 11.13 -55.33
CA ALA A 13 2.61 10.86 -53.96
C ALA A 13 1.35 10.38 -53.21
N ALA A 14 1.23 9.09 -53.00
CA ALA A 14 0.25 8.54 -52.06
C ALA A 14 0.74 8.88 -50.65
N SER A 15 0.09 9.83 -49.99
CA SER A 15 0.27 10.10 -48.57
C SER A 15 -0.24 8.88 -47.81
N ALA A 16 0.66 8.05 -47.30
CA ALA A 16 0.32 7.05 -46.33
C ALA A 16 -0.12 7.78 -45.04
N TYR A 17 -1.41 7.88 -44.81
CA TYR A 17 -1.95 8.22 -43.53
C TYR A 17 -1.49 7.12 -42.54
N ALA A 18 -0.58 7.44 -41.64
CA ALA A 18 -0.33 6.59 -40.52
C ALA A 18 -1.66 6.44 -39.76
N ALA A 19 -2.18 5.22 -39.69
CA ALA A 19 -3.38 4.94 -38.91
C ALA A 19 -3.13 5.43 -37.48
N GLU A 20 -4.04 6.23 -36.92
CA GLU A 20 -3.97 6.58 -35.52
C GLU A 20 -3.86 5.30 -34.67
N PRO A 21 -3.01 5.28 -33.63
CA PRO A 21 -2.90 4.11 -32.80
C PRO A 21 -4.27 3.74 -32.23
N ALA A 22 -4.65 2.48 -32.39
CA ALA A 22 -5.94 1.99 -31.89
C ALA A 22 -6.07 2.29 -30.40
N ALA A 23 -7.22 2.81 -29.98
CA ALA A 23 -7.47 3.08 -28.57
C ALA A 23 -7.35 1.81 -27.73
N LEU A 24 -6.81 1.92 -26.51
CA LEU A 24 -6.56 0.79 -25.62
C LEU A 24 -7.77 0.52 -24.72
N LEU A 25 -8.14 -0.74 -24.59
CA LEU A 25 -9.08 -1.24 -23.58
C LEU A 25 -8.36 -1.25 -22.21
N LYS A 26 -9.06 -0.85 -21.15
CA LYS A 26 -8.48 -0.83 -19.79
C LYS A 26 -8.96 -2.06 -19.02
N VAL A 27 -8.04 -2.90 -18.61
CA VAL A 27 -8.30 -4.17 -17.91
C VAL A 27 -7.43 -4.31 -16.68
N ASN A 28 -7.81 -5.19 -15.78
CA ASN A 28 -6.88 -5.68 -14.75
C ASN A 28 -5.82 -6.56 -15.44
N GLN A 29 -4.60 -6.05 -15.54
CA GLN A 29 -3.50 -6.70 -16.26
C GLN A 29 -2.89 -7.89 -15.49
N SER A 30 -3.23 -8.06 -14.20
CA SER A 30 -2.83 -9.22 -13.40
C SER A 30 -3.85 -10.37 -13.46
N GLY A 31 -4.97 -10.16 -14.16
CA GLY A 31 -6.04 -11.14 -14.33
C GLY A 31 -7.24 -10.93 -13.42
N TYR A 32 -8.22 -11.82 -13.56
CA TYR A 32 -9.49 -11.76 -12.86
C TYR A 32 -9.77 -13.05 -12.09
N LEU A 33 -10.41 -12.91 -10.92
CA LEU A 33 -10.94 -14.05 -10.19
C LEU A 33 -12.08 -14.69 -10.96
N ASN A 34 -12.09 -16.04 -11.05
CA ASN A 34 -13.12 -16.77 -11.77
C ASN A 34 -14.54 -16.56 -11.19
N GLN A 35 -14.65 -16.38 -9.88
CA GLN A 35 -15.94 -16.12 -9.20
C GLN A 35 -16.17 -14.61 -8.91
N GLY A 36 -15.22 -13.72 -9.26
CA GLY A 36 -15.32 -12.28 -9.04
C GLY A 36 -15.98 -11.53 -10.19
N GLN A 37 -16.30 -10.27 -9.97
CA GLN A 37 -16.70 -9.34 -11.02
C GLN A 37 -15.54 -9.16 -12.03
N LYS A 38 -15.86 -9.10 -13.31
CA LYS A 38 -14.88 -8.99 -14.41
C LYS A 38 -15.31 -7.89 -15.36
N LEU A 39 -14.68 -6.71 -15.24
CA LEU A 39 -15.01 -5.52 -16.00
C LEU A 39 -13.81 -5.02 -16.81
N ALA A 40 -14.07 -4.56 -18.03
CA ALA A 40 -13.13 -3.76 -18.80
C ALA A 40 -13.73 -2.38 -19.10
N VAL A 41 -12.88 -1.37 -19.17
CA VAL A 41 -13.29 -0.01 -19.57
C VAL A 41 -12.99 0.18 -21.05
N ILE A 42 -14.00 0.62 -21.80
CA ILE A 42 -13.92 0.99 -23.22
C ILE A 42 -13.99 2.53 -23.31
N PRO A 43 -12.91 3.24 -23.68
CA PRO A 43 -12.96 4.69 -23.86
C PRO A 43 -13.88 5.11 -25.00
N GLY A 44 -14.69 6.12 -24.81
CA GLY A 44 -15.44 6.83 -25.84
C GLY A 44 -16.91 6.41 -25.97
N LYS A 45 -17.25 5.35 -26.68
CA LYS A 45 -18.59 5.11 -27.21
C LYS A 45 -19.48 4.26 -26.32
N SER A 46 -20.83 4.51 -26.37
CA SER A 46 -21.87 3.66 -25.78
C SER A 46 -22.11 2.37 -26.55
N GLN A 47 -22.60 1.35 -25.87
CA GLN A 47 -23.20 0.13 -26.46
C GLN A 47 -22.31 -0.53 -27.54
N GLN A 48 -20.99 -0.59 -27.25
CA GLN A 48 -20.06 -1.27 -28.16
C GLN A 48 -20.20 -2.78 -28.00
N ALA A 49 -20.42 -3.47 -29.14
CA ALA A 49 -20.35 -4.92 -29.16
C ALA A 49 -18.94 -5.39 -28.84
N PHE A 50 -18.81 -6.32 -27.90
CA PHE A 50 -17.55 -6.94 -27.52
C PHE A 50 -17.68 -8.45 -27.48
N GLN A 51 -16.55 -9.13 -27.59
CA GLN A 51 -16.49 -10.57 -27.47
C GLN A 51 -15.25 -11.04 -26.70
N LEU A 52 -15.39 -12.16 -26.03
CA LEU A 52 -14.30 -12.88 -25.37
C LEU A 52 -13.98 -14.14 -26.18
N VAL A 53 -12.72 -14.29 -26.56
CA VAL A 53 -12.19 -15.39 -27.36
C VAL A 53 -11.26 -16.22 -26.49
N ALA A 54 -11.54 -17.51 -26.33
CA ALA A 54 -10.67 -18.42 -25.58
C ALA A 54 -9.36 -18.71 -26.35
N LEU A 55 -8.25 -18.71 -25.65
CA LEU A 55 -6.92 -18.99 -26.20
C LEU A 55 -6.41 -20.36 -25.72
N PRO A 56 -5.77 -21.18 -26.59
CA PRO A 56 -5.42 -20.87 -27.99
C PRO A 56 -6.49 -21.27 -29.01
N SER A 57 -7.68 -21.77 -28.61
CA SER A 57 -8.68 -22.37 -29.52
C SER A 57 -9.26 -21.39 -30.56
N GLY A 58 -9.28 -20.09 -30.26
CA GLY A 58 -9.95 -19.10 -31.08
C GLY A 58 -11.48 -19.12 -30.96
N GLN A 59 -12.04 -19.95 -30.05
CA GLN A 59 -13.49 -20.04 -29.87
C GLN A 59 -14.03 -18.81 -29.16
N ILE A 60 -15.09 -18.21 -29.69
CA ILE A 60 -15.81 -17.15 -29.01
C ILE A 60 -16.64 -17.80 -27.90
N VAL A 61 -16.37 -17.42 -26.65
CA VAL A 61 -17.03 -17.97 -25.45
C VAL A 61 -18.06 -17.03 -24.84
N PHE A 62 -18.01 -15.76 -25.19
CA PHE A 62 -18.94 -14.74 -24.69
C PHE A 62 -19.07 -13.58 -25.67
N LYS A 63 -20.27 -13.02 -25.79
CA LYS A 63 -20.58 -11.82 -26.56
C LYS A 63 -21.62 -11.01 -25.82
N ASP A 64 -21.43 -9.69 -25.77
CA ASP A 64 -22.41 -8.76 -25.19
C ASP A 64 -22.16 -7.34 -25.74
N GLN A 65 -22.92 -6.39 -25.22
CA GLN A 65 -22.76 -4.97 -25.46
C GLN A 65 -22.30 -4.26 -24.19
N SER A 66 -21.41 -3.27 -24.33
CA SER A 66 -21.00 -2.43 -23.21
C SER A 66 -22.15 -1.54 -22.72
N SER A 67 -22.01 -1.02 -21.51
CA SER A 67 -22.95 -0.05 -20.93
C SER A 67 -23.09 1.21 -21.77
N GLU A 68 -24.02 2.08 -21.38
CA GLU A 68 -24.02 3.48 -21.81
C GLU A 68 -22.71 4.16 -21.37
N ALA A 69 -22.21 5.04 -22.23
CA ALA A 69 -21.00 5.80 -21.97
C ALA A 69 -21.30 6.96 -21.01
N GLN A 70 -20.45 7.13 -20.00
CA GLN A 70 -20.57 8.18 -18.99
C GLN A 70 -19.22 8.88 -18.81
N LEU A 71 -19.27 10.18 -18.49
CA LEU A 71 -18.09 10.97 -18.16
C LEU A 71 -17.56 10.59 -16.77
N TRP A 72 -16.28 10.28 -16.69
CA TRP A 72 -15.56 10.18 -15.42
C TRP A 72 -14.69 11.42 -15.22
N ALA A 73 -15.19 12.35 -14.40
CA ALA A 73 -14.59 13.66 -14.21
C ALA A 73 -13.11 13.62 -13.78
N PRO A 74 -12.65 12.70 -12.87
CA PRO A 74 -11.25 12.66 -12.45
C PRO A 74 -10.25 12.43 -13.59
N ALA A 75 -10.69 11.79 -14.70
CA ALA A 75 -9.85 11.56 -15.88
C ALA A 75 -10.23 12.44 -17.08
N GLY A 76 -11.39 13.13 -17.03
CA GLY A 76 -11.94 13.84 -18.19
C GLY A 76 -12.26 12.90 -19.35
N GLU A 77 -12.58 11.63 -19.07
CA GLU A 77 -12.86 10.61 -20.07
C GLU A 77 -14.32 10.18 -20.05
N THR A 78 -14.92 10.08 -21.23
CA THR A 78 -16.20 9.38 -21.41
C THR A 78 -15.91 7.93 -21.69
N VAL A 79 -16.51 7.00 -20.92
CA VAL A 79 -16.21 5.57 -20.99
C VAL A 79 -17.47 4.72 -20.85
N SER A 80 -17.45 3.52 -21.41
CA SER A 80 -18.45 2.47 -21.17
C SER A 80 -17.78 1.22 -20.58
N ILE A 81 -18.58 0.33 -19.98
CA ILE A 81 -18.12 -0.87 -19.29
C ILE A 81 -18.51 -2.11 -20.09
N ALA A 82 -17.53 -2.94 -20.41
CA ALA A 82 -17.75 -4.31 -20.86
C ALA A 82 -17.74 -5.23 -19.63
N ASP A 83 -18.88 -5.88 -19.34
CA ASP A 83 -19.05 -6.82 -18.24
C ASP A 83 -19.06 -8.25 -18.77
N PHE A 84 -18.06 -9.02 -18.39
CA PHE A 84 -17.95 -10.44 -18.73
C PHE A 84 -17.88 -11.33 -17.48
N THR A 85 -18.50 -10.88 -16.39
CA THR A 85 -18.57 -11.58 -15.10
C THR A 85 -19.09 -13.02 -15.22
N GLN A 86 -19.96 -13.29 -16.19
CA GLN A 86 -20.51 -14.62 -16.44
C GLN A 86 -19.48 -15.65 -16.90
N VAL A 87 -18.32 -15.23 -17.43
CA VAL A 87 -17.25 -16.15 -17.82
C VAL A 87 -16.45 -16.57 -16.58
N GLN A 88 -16.70 -17.80 -16.09
CA GLN A 88 -16.11 -18.32 -14.85
C GLN A 88 -15.02 -19.37 -15.07
N ASN A 89 -14.88 -19.89 -16.29
CA ASN A 89 -13.89 -20.91 -16.58
C ASN A 89 -12.48 -20.34 -16.50
N ASN A 90 -11.59 -21.05 -15.82
CA ASN A 90 -10.18 -20.71 -15.81
C ASN A 90 -9.60 -20.79 -17.23
N GLY A 91 -8.79 -19.81 -17.62
CA GLY A 91 -8.18 -19.80 -18.95
C GLY A 91 -7.54 -18.45 -19.30
N ARG A 92 -6.91 -18.44 -20.48
CA ARG A 92 -6.46 -17.20 -21.15
C ARG A 92 -7.50 -16.85 -22.20
N TYR A 93 -7.78 -15.57 -22.28
CA TYR A 93 -8.80 -15.02 -23.17
C TYR A 93 -8.27 -13.77 -23.87
N ARG A 94 -8.88 -13.44 -24.99
CA ARG A 94 -8.67 -12.18 -25.70
C ARG A 94 -9.99 -11.42 -25.77
N LEU A 95 -10.03 -10.22 -25.20
CA LEU A 95 -11.15 -9.29 -25.31
C LEU A 95 -11.00 -8.50 -26.60
N GLU A 96 -12.02 -8.51 -27.41
CA GLU A 96 -12.08 -7.85 -28.72
C GLU A 96 -13.26 -6.89 -28.78
N VAL A 97 -12.99 -5.66 -29.20
CA VAL A 97 -13.96 -4.59 -29.47
C VAL A 97 -13.59 -3.95 -30.79
N ALA A 98 -14.55 -3.76 -31.70
CA ALA A 98 -14.29 -3.19 -33.02
C ALA A 98 -13.73 -1.75 -32.90
N GLY A 99 -12.58 -1.50 -33.53
CA GLY A 99 -11.89 -0.20 -33.52
C GLY A 99 -10.93 -0.03 -32.32
N TYR A 100 -10.72 -1.05 -31.50
CA TYR A 100 -9.76 -1.05 -30.40
C TYR A 100 -8.70 -2.13 -30.59
N ALA A 101 -7.52 -1.93 -30.01
CA ALA A 101 -6.53 -2.99 -29.93
C ALA A 101 -7.07 -4.11 -29.03
N PRO A 102 -7.03 -5.38 -29.46
CA PRO A 102 -7.45 -6.48 -28.60
C PRO A 102 -6.48 -6.64 -27.42
N VAL A 103 -7.01 -7.05 -26.26
CA VAL A 103 -6.21 -7.27 -25.06
C VAL A 103 -6.35 -8.70 -24.56
N GLU A 104 -5.21 -9.34 -24.23
CA GLU A 104 -5.20 -10.64 -23.58
C GLU A 104 -5.38 -10.47 -22.06
N LEU A 105 -6.12 -11.38 -21.45
CA LEU A 105 -6.38 -11.42 -20.02
C LEU A 105 -6.46 -12.87 -19.52
N GLN A 106 -6.25 -13.05 -18.23
CA GLN A 106 -6.39 -14.34 -17.57
C GLN A 106 -7.58 -14.33 -16.61
N ILE A 107 -8.32 -15.43 -16.56
CA ILE A 107 -9.30 -15.72 -15.52
C ILE A 107 -8.80 -16.95 -14.78
N ALA A 108 -8.67 -16.86 -13.45
CA ALA A 108 -8.13 -17.95 -12.63
C ALA A 108 -8.73 -17.94 -11.22
N ALA A 109 -8.58 -19.05 -10.50
CA ALA A 109 -8.99 -19.12 -9.09
C ALA A 109 -8.09 -18.27 -8.16
N GLN A 110 -6.82 -18.13 -8.49
CA GLN A 110 -5.82 -17.38 -7.72
C GLN A 110 -4.88 -16.56 -8.62
N PRO A 111 -5.39 -15.55 -9.33
CA PRO A 111 -4.57 -14.79 -10.28
C PRO A 111 -3.50 -13.93 -9.60
N TYR A 112 -3.68 -13.61 -8.32
CA TYR A 112 -2.84 -12.65 -7.58
C TYR A 112 -1.76 -13.31 -6.70
N ALA A 113 -1.61 -14.64 -6.73
CA ALA A 113 -0.71 -15.34 -5.80
C ALA A 113 0.75 -14.89 -5.90
N GLN A 114 1.29 -14.79 -7.12
CA GLN A 114 2.66 -14.32 -7.34
C GLN A 114 2.83 -12.83 -7.01
N LEU A 115 1.82 -12.02 -7.32
CA LEU A 115 1.81 -10.61 -6.99
C LEU A 115 1.82 -10.38 -5.47
N HIS A 116 1.05 -11.17 -4.72
CA HIS A 116 1.07 -11.12 -3.25
C HIS A 116 2.46 -11.41 -2.69
N ASP A 117 3.12 -12.50 -3.16
CA ASP A 117 4.44 -12.88 -2.68
C ASP A 117 5.50 -11.81 -2.99
N ALA A 118 5.43 -11.21 -4.17
CA ALA A 118 6.31 -10.11 -4.52
C ALA A 118 6.04 -8.86 -3.67
N ALA A 119 4.76 -8.53 -3.42
CA ALA A 119 4.40 -7.35 -2.63
C ALA A 119 4.86 -7.45 -1.17
N ILE A 120 4.77 -8.63 -0.54
CA ILE A 120 5.32 -8.80 0.80
C ILE A 120 6.84 -8.92 0.78
N LYS A 121 7.43 -9.56 -0.21
CA LYS A 121 8.87 -9.66 -0.36
C LYS A 121 9.55 -8.31 -0.63
N ALA A 122 8.83 -7.32 -1.10
CA ALA A 122 9.33 -5.96 -1.25
C ALA A 122 9.88 -5.39 0.07
N TYR A 123 9.30 -5.76 1.22
CA TYR A 123 9.82 -5.37 2.54
C TYR A 123 11.19 -5.97 2.83
N TYR A 124 11.45 -7.23 2.45
CA TYR A 124 12.77 -7.84 2.57
C TYR A 124 13.84 -7.02 1.84
N PHE A 125 13.53 -6.50 0.65
CA PHE A 125 14.46 -5.66 -0.10
C PHE A 125 14.73 -4.31 0.58
N ASN A 126 13.83 -3.84 1.46
CA ASN A 126 14.00 -2.61 2.25
C ASN A 126 14.54 -2.84 3.67
N ARG A 127 14.94 -4.05 4.03
CA ARG A 127 15.58 -4.31 5.33
C ARG A 127 16.86 -3.49 5.48
N ALA A 128 16.96 -2.68 6.55
CA ALA A 128 18.20 -2.05 6.98
C ALA A 128 19.07 -3.04 7.76
N SER A 129 20.36 -2.76 7.90
CA SER A 129 21.33 -3.53 8.70
C SER A 129 21.62 -4.95 8.22
N GLN A 130 21.05 -5.38 7.09
CA GLN A 130 21.21 -6.73 6.56
C GLN A 130 21.81 -6.72 5.15
N GLN A 131 22.71 -7.65 4.91
CA GLN A 131 23.11 -8.05 3.56
C GLN A 131 21.94 -8.78 2.91
N LEU A 132 21.63 -8.45 1.66
CA LEU A 132 20.67 -9.21 0.86
C LEU A 132 21.46 -10.22 0.02
N ASP A 133 21.37 -11.50 0.42
CA ASP A 133 22.09 -12.59 -0.23
C ASP A 133 21.46 -12.92 -1.59
N PRO A 134 22.26 -13.22 -2.64
CA PRO A 134 21.76 -13.64 -3.94
C PRO A 134 20.79 -14.84 -3.91
N ALA A 135 20.92 -15.73 -2.93
CA ALA A 135 20.01 -16.87 -2.77
C ALA A 135 18.55 -16.42 -2.53
N TYR A 136 18.35 -15.27 -1.89
CA TYR A 136 17.03 -14.72 -1.56
C TYR A 136 16.68 -13.51 -2.40
N ALA A 137 17.67 -12.68 -2.74
CA ALA A 137 17.45 -11.41 -3.44
C ALA A 137 17.65 -11.50 -4.96
N GLY A 138 18.24 -12.59 -5.47
CA GLY A 138 18.54 -12.73 -6.89
C GLY A 138 19.46 -11.62 -7.38
N VAL A 139 19.07 -10.97 -8.48
CA VAL A 139 19.85 -9.88 -9.10
C VAL A 139 19.88 -8.61 -8.24
N TRP A 140 18.91 -8.39 -7.33
CA TRP A 140 18.86 -7.25 -6.40
C TRP A 140 19.64 -7.48 -5.10
N ALA A 141 20.55 -8.45 -5.08
CA ALA A 141 21.47 -8.69 -3.96
C ALA A 141 22.35 -7.45 -3.70
N ARG A 142 22.61 -7.16 -2.43
CA ARG A 142 23.43 -6.01 -2.03
C ARG A 142 24.13 -6.24 -0.70
N PRO A 143 25.27 -5.55 -0.45
CA PRO A 143 25.89 -5.51 0.87
C PRO A 143 24.95 -4.91 1.92
N ALA A 144 25.22 -5.20 3.20
CA ALA A 144 24.51 -4.57 4.30
C ALA A 144 24.76 -3.04 4.31
N GLY A 145 23.68 -2.28 4.48
CA GLY A 145 23.75 -0.84 4.69
C GLY A 145 23.19 -0.48 6.06
N HIS A 146 23.62 0.65 6.61
CA HIS A 146 23.09 1.25 7.85
C HIS A 146 23.04 0.22 9.01
N PRO A 147 24.19 -0.21 9.56
CA PRO A 147 24.21 -1.12 10.71
C PRO A 147 23.54 -0.49 11.94
N ASP A 148 23.42 0.84 11.95
CA ASP A 148 22.78 1.66 13.00
C ASP A 148 23.28 1.31 14.43
N ASP A 149 24.55 0.91 14.53
CA ASP A 149 25.28 0.61 15.77
C ASP A 149 25.88 1.84 16.44
N LYS A 150 25.91 2.98 15.73
CA LYS A 150 26.51 4.27 16.18
C LYS A 150 25.59 5.45 15.91
N VAL A 151 24.29 5.29 16.19
CA VAL A 151 23.31 6.37 16.06
C VAL A 151 23.49 7.36 17.20
N LYS A 152 23.45 8.66 16.91
CA LYS A 152 23.63 9.71 17.94
C LYS A 152 22.29 10.31 18.37
N ILE A 153 22.20 10.67 19.64
CA ILE A 153 21.09 11.48 20.13
C ILE A 153 21.28 12.91 19.60
N HIS A 154 20.30 13.38 18.81
CA HIS A 154 20.24 14.74 18.30
C HIS A 154 19.93 15.75 19.43
N ALA A 155 20.29 17.01 19.28
CA ALA A 155 20.00 18.04 20.28
C ALA A 155 18.50 18.14 20.63
N SER A 156 17.60 17.94 19.64
CA SER A 156 16.14 17.93 19.85
C SER A 156 15.63 16.75 20.69
N ALA A 157 16.44 15.71 20.86
CA ALA A 157 16.11 14.48 21.60
C ALA A 157 16.85 14.36 22.94
N ALA A 158 17.69 15.33 23.28
CA ALA A 158 18.55 15.29 24.44
C ALA A 158 17.74 15.24 25.76
N SER A 159 18.20 14.43 26.69
CA SER A 159 17.69 14.32 28.06
C SER A 159 18.82 14.18 29.06
N ALA A 160 18.50 14.20 30.35
CA ALA A 160 19.50 14.00 31.40
C ALA A 160 20.17 12.60 31.31
N SER A 161 19.42 11.57 30.93
CA SER A 161 19.93 10.20 30.76
C SER A 161 20.63 9.98 29.41
N ARG A 162 20.30 10.80 28.40
CA ARG A 162 20.85 10.73 27.02
C ARG A 162 21.16 12.12 26.51
N PRO A 163 22.29 12.77 26.91
CA PRO A 163 22.73 14.06 26.39
C PRO A 163 22.96 14.02 24.87
N THR A 164 22.98 15.19 24.25
CA THR A 164 23.34 15.36 22.82
C THR A 164 24.63 14.61 22.50
N GLY A 165 24.64 13.86 21.41
CA GLY A 165 25.79 13.09 20.94
C GLY A 165 25.96 11.72 21.63
N THR A 166 25.14 11.36 22.63
CA THR A 166 25.13 9.99 23.18
C THR A 166 24.93 8.99 22.06
N VAL A 167 25.77 7.97 22.02
CA VAL A 167 25.71 6.90 21.03
C VAL A 167 24.78 5.80 21.50
N VAL A 168 23.86 5.38 20.65
CA VAL A 168 22.92 4.28 20.88
C VAL A 168 22.89 3.34 19.67
N GLN A 169 22.39 2.12 19.87
CA GLN A 169 22.18 1.16 18.80
C GLN A 169 20.71 1.08 18.46
N SER A 170 20.38 1.09 17.16
CA SER A 170 19.01 0.98 16.65
C SER A 170 18.99 0.25 15.30
N PRO A 171 19.51 -0.99 15.26
CA PRO A 171 19.61 -1.79 14.03
C PRO A 171 18.26 -2.30 13.54
N LYS A 172 18.27 -2.97 12.39
CA LYS A 172 17.09 -3.54 11.73
C LYS A 172 16.08 -2.47 11.26
N GLY A 173 14.83 -2.90 11.06
CA GLY A 173 13.76 -2.08 10.51
C GLY A 173 13.81 -2.01 8.99
N TRP A 174 12.76 -1.43 8.43
CA TRP A 174 12.67 -1.16 7.00
C TRP A 174 13.04 0.28 6.71
N TYR A 175 13.72 0.52 5.60
CA TYR A 175 13.72 1.85 4.98
C TYR A 175 12.28 2.25 4.67
N ASP A 176 11.96 3.51 4.90
CA ASP A 176 10.58 3.99 4.88
C ASP A 176 9.96 4.01 3.49
N ALA A 177 10.70 4.57 2.54
CA ALA A 177 10.17 4.89 1.22
C ALA A 177 11.29 4.79 0.17
N GLY A 178 11.37 5.75 -0.75
CA GLY A 178 12.50 5.89 -1.65
C GLY A 178 13.80 6.31 -0.96
N ASP A 179 13.77 6.70 0.31
CA ASP A 179 14.91 7.09 1.15
C ASP A 179 15.34 5.97 2.11
N TYR A 180 16.37 6.25 2.94
CA TYR A 180 16.95 5.31 3.89
C TYR A 180 16.62 5.60 5.36
N ASN A 181 15.79 6.61 5.63
CA ASN A 181 15.38 6.93 6.98
C ASN A 181 14.29 5.98 7.48
N LYS A 182 14.05 5.98 8.79
CA LYS A 182 13.04 5.13 9.43
C LYS A 182 12.19 5.99 10.37
N TYR A 183 10.87 5.93 10.22
CA TYR A 183 9.89 6.79 10.89
C TYR A 183 8.88 5.94 11.67
N ILE A 184 8.69 6.23 12.96
CA ILE A 184 7.79 5.43 13.80
C ILE A 184 6.33 5.53 13.38
N VAL A 185 5.86 6.74 13.05
CA VAL A 185 4.45 6.95 12.68
C VAL A 185 4.10 6.18 11.40
N ASN A 186 4.96 6.22 10.39
CA ASN A 186 4.73 5.48 9.14
C ASN A 186 4.91 3.97 9.31
N SER A 187 5.92 3.53 10.09
CA SER A 187 6.08 2.12 10.49
C SER A 187 4.90 1.63 11.32
N GLY A 188 4.24 2.51 12.09
CA GLY A 188 3.10 2.18 12.92
C GLY A 188 1.96 1.57 12.11
N ILE A 189 1.40 2.35 11.18
CA ILE A 189 0.30 1.85 10.34
C ILE A 189 0.75 0.68 9.43
N SER A 190 1.99 0.70 8.91
CA SER A 190 2.50 -0.37 8.05
C SER A 190 2.53 -1.70 8.79
N THR A 191 3.18 -1.73 9.94
CA THR A 191 3.32 -2.93 10.78
C THR A 191 1.96 -3.41 11.31
N PHE A 192 1.11 -2.47 11.73
CA PHE A 192 -0.25 -2.80 12.15
C PHE A 192 -1.04 -3.49 11.05
N THR A 193 -1.03 -2.95 9.83
CA THR A 193 -1.77 -3.50 8.69
C THR A 193 -1.30 -4.91 8.34
N LEU A 194 0.01 -5.20 8.41
CA LEU A 194 0.53 -6.55 8.20
C LEU A 194 0.17 -7.51 9.35
N LEU A 195 0.20 -7.06 10.61
CA LEU A 195 -0.30 -7.84 11.76
C LEU A 195 -1.81 -8.08 11.68
N ASP A 196 -2.55 -7.14 11.11
CA ASP A 196 -3.98 -7.27 10.90
C ASP A 196 -4.29 -8.26 9.77
N ALA A 197 -3.48 -8.25 8.70
CA ALA A 197 -3.53 -9.28 7.65
C ALA A 197 -3.24 -10.68 8.23
N TRP A 198 -2.26 -10.82 9.13
CA TRP A 198 -2.04 -12.06 9.85
C TRP A 198 -3.30 -12.50 10.61
N THR A 199 -3.90 -11.59 11.37
CA THR A 199 -5.06 -11.89 12.22
C THR A 199 -6.29 -12.31 11.39
N ASP A 200 -6.50 -11.70 10.23
CA ASP A 200 -7.64 -11.99 9.35
C ASP A 200 -7.41 -13.21 8.45
N PHE A 201 -6.16 -13.50 8.06
CA PHE A 201 -5.81 -14.52 7.08
C PHE A 201 -4.79 -15.54 7.63
N THR A 202 -4.86 -15.87 8.91
CA THR A 202 -3.91 -16.77 9.61
C THR A 202 -3.68 -18.08 8.87
N ALA A 203 -4.77 -18.74 8.39
CA ALA A 203 -4.67 -20.01 7.67
C ALA A 203 -3.89 -19.87 6.34
N PHE A 204 -4.05 -18.76 5.64
CA PHE A 204 -3.32 -18.45 4.42
C PHE A 204 -1.83 -18.28 4.70
N TYR A 205 -1.48 -17.45 5.67
CA TYR A 205 -0.07 -17.15 5.99
C TYR A 205 0.67 -18.32 6.65
N ARG A 206 0.00 -19.22 7.36
CA ARG A 206 0.62 -20.43 7.92
C ARG A 206 1.10 -21.41 6.83
N GLN A 207 0.60 -21.31 5.61
CA GLN A 207 0.91 -22.22 4.51
C GLN A 207 1.73 -21.55 3.41
N ARG A 208 2.12 -20.25 3.60
CA ARG A 208 2.73 -19.47 2.54
C ARG A 208 4.14 -19.04 2.89
N GLN A 209 5.04 -19.21 1.91
CA GLN A 209 6.45 -18.84 1.97
C GLN A 209 6.82 -18.03 0.72
N TRP A 210 7.76 -17.11 0.82
CA TRP A 210 8.24 -16.28 -0.29
C TRP A 210 9.76 -16.14 -0.37
N THR A 211 10.49 -17.14 0.11
CA THR A 211 11.96 -17.26 -0.02
C THR A 211 12.68 -16.06 0.61
N ILE A 212 12.60 -15.95 1.92
CA ILE A 212 13.42 -15.08 2.77
C ILE A 212 14.39 -15.95 3.61
N PRO A 213 15.43 -15.38 4.24
CA PRO A 213 16.37 -16.17 5.03
C PRO A 213 15.73 -17.00 6.13
N GLU A 214 14.59 -16.57 6.65
CA GLU A 214 13.86 -17.19 7.74
C GLU A 214 12.87 -18.28 7.29
N SER A 215 12.63 -18.48 5.98
CA SER A 215 11.60 -19.42 5.47
C SER A 215 11.76 -20.88 5.93
N ASP A 216 12.95 -21.27 6.37
CA ASP A 216 13.23 -22.63 6.87
C ASP A 216 12.97 -22.80 8.37
N ASN A 217 12.60 -21.74 9.09
CA ASN A 217 12.26 -21.83 10.51
C ASN A 217 10.80 -22.26 10.73
N SER A 218 10.35 -22.36 11.98
CA SER A 218 8.96 -22.73 12.32
C SER A 218 8.01 -21.54 12.50
N MET A 219 8.49 -20.32 12.20
CA MET A 219 7.70 -19.10 12.23
C MET A 219 7.10 -18.85 10.84
N PRO A 220 5.88 -18.36 10.72
CA PRO A 220 5.36 -17.90 9.41
C PRO A 220 6.15 -16.71 8.86
N ASP A 221 6.54 -16.77 7.58
CA ASP A 221 7.36 -15.74 6.91
C ASP A 221 6.84 -14.30 7.11
N LEU A 222 5.51 -14.12 7.12
CA LEU A 222 4.93 -12.79 7.40
C LEU A 222 5.34 -12.26 8.77
N LEU A 223 5.33 -13.11 9.78
CA LEU A 223 5.69 -12.69 11.14
C LEU A 223 7.20 -12.51 11.29
N ASP A 224 8.03 -13.27 10.58
CA ASP A 224 9.47 -13.04 10.52
C ASP A 224 9.80 -11.68 9.90
N GLU A 225 9.12 -11.33 8.78
CA GLU A 225 9.31 -10.02 8.15
C GLU A 225 8.84 -8.87 9.07
N VAL A 226 7.69 -9.03 9.71
CA VAL A 226 7.16 -8.04 10.66
C VAL A 226 8.06 -7.89 11.88
N LEU A 227 8.62 -8.99 12.41
CA LEU A 227 9.56 -8.98 13.53
C LEU A 227 10.83 -8.18 13.22
N TRP A 228 11.29 -8.17 11.97
CA TRP A 228 12.44 -7.35 11.55
C TRP A 228 12.22 -5.88 11.86
N ASN A 229 11.00 -5.37 11.62
CA ASN A 229 10.66 -3.98 11.91
C ASN A 229 10.30 -3.75 13.38
N LEU A 230 9.61 -4.70 14.03
CA LEU A 230 9.29 -4.61 15.47
C LEU A 230 10.53 -4.54 16.34
N ASP A 231 11.60 -5.27 16.00
CA ASP A 231 12.87 -5.21 16.70
C ASP A 231 13.51 -3.82 16.61
N TRP A 232 13.45 -3.18 15.45
CA TRP A 232 13.87 -1.79 15.30
C TRP A 232 12.97 -0.85 16.10
N MET A 233 11.65 -0.95 15.95
CA MET A 233 10.71 -0.12 16.72
C MET A 233 10.98 -0.24 18.22
N SER A 234 11.22 -1.45 18.73
CA SER A 234 11.56 -1.70 20.15
C SER A 234 12.79 -0.88 20.59
N SER A 235 13.80 -0.73 19.72
CA SER A 235 15.02 0.06 20.01
C SER A 235 14.79 1.58 20.02
N MET A 236 13.67 2.03 19.49
CA MET A 236 13.30 3.46 19.44
C MET A 236 12.66 3.96 20.74
N GLN A 237 12.34 3.07 21.68
CA GLN A 237 11.87 3.46 23.01
C GLN A 237 13.05 3.81 23.92
N ASP A 238 12.98 4.95 24.62
CA ASP A 238 13.95 5.29 25.67
C ASP A 238 13.62 4.50 26.95
N PRO A 239 14.52 3.62 27.40
CA PRO A 239 14.27 2.80 28.60
C PRO A 239 14.20 3.64 29.90
N ALA A 240 14.68 4.88 29.89
CA ALA A 240 14.69 5.73 31.09
C ALA A 240 13.30 6.29 31.43
N ASP A 241 12.47 6.57 30.41
CA ASP A 241 11.16 7.20 30.62
C ASP A 241 10.01 6.54 29.84
N GLY A 242 10.31 5.62 28.92
CA GLY A 242 9.33 4.92 28.08
C GLY A 242 8.86 5.72 26.86
N GLY A 243 9.35 6.94 26.66
CA GLY A 243 9.06 7.77 25.48
C GLY A 243 9.70 7.22 24.22
N VAL A 244 9.11 7.50 23.06
CA VAL A 244 9.53 6.94 21.77
C VAL A 244 10.05 8.05 20.85
N TYR A 245 11.25 7.85 20.32
CA TYR A 245 11.85 8.79 19.34
C TYR A 245 11.08 8.76 18.03
N HIS A 246 10.84 9.93 17.44
CA HIS A 246 9.97 10.07 16.27
C HIS A 246 10.51 9.40 15.03
N LYS A 247 11.82 9.55 14.78
CA LYS A 247 12.50 8.92 13.64
C LYS A 247 13.99 8.70 13.90
N LEU A 248 14.57 7.77 13.13
CA LEU A 248 15.99 7.58 12.94
C LEU A 248 16.37 8.10 11.56
N THR A 249 17.24 9.11 11.47
CA THR A 249 17.43 9.88 10.25
C THR A 249 18.87 10.38 10.09
N THR A 250 19.27 10.63 8.85
CA THR A 250 20.35 11.58 8.52
C THR A 250 19.84 13.01 8.62
N LEU A 251 20.72 14.01 8.61
CA LEU A 251 20.30 15.42 8.59
C LEU A 251 19.68 15.81 7.24
N ASN A 252 20.21 15.26 6.15
CA ASN A 252 19.71 15.48 4.80
C ASN A 252 19.42 14.14 4.11
N PHE A 253 18.58 14.14 3.09
CA PHE A 253 18.37 12.97 2.24
C PHE A 253 19.66 12.61 1.51
N GLU A 254 19.96 11.33 1.41
CA GLU A 254 21.02 10.79 0.57
C GLU A 254 20.70 10.99 -0.92
N GLY A 255 21.73 11.02 -1.75
CA GLY A 255 21.58 10.93 -3.21
C GLY A 255 21.14 9.54 -3.68
N ALA A 256 21.11 9.35 -4.99
CA ALA A 256 20.89 8.03 -5.60
C ALA A 256 22.16 7.18 -5.48
N VAL A 257 22.34 6.57 -4.33
CA VAL A 257 23.47 5.67 -3.98
C VAL A 257 22.92 4.41 -3.32
N MET A 258 23.68 3.31 -3.37
CA MET A 258 23.29 2.08 -2.67
C MET A 258 23.37 2.24 -1.14
N PRO A 259 22.58 1.48 -0.34
CA PRO A 259 22.54 1.62 1.13
C PRO A 259 23.90 1.53 1.81
N HIS A 260 24.82 0.67 1.33
CA HIS A 260 26.16 0.52 1.90
C HIS A 260 27.11 1.69 1.56
N GLN A 261 26.75 2.55 0.61
CA GLN A 261 27.48 3.75 0.22
C GLN A 261 26.96 5.00 0.95
N ALA A 262 25.75 4.93 1.51
CA ALA A 262 25.12 5.99 2.29
C ALA A 262 25.67 5.97 3.73
N VAL A 263 26.78 6.65 3.98
CA VAL A 263 27.56 6.56 5.23
C VAL A 263 27.40 7.77 6.15
N ALA A 264 26.47 8.67 5.85
CA ALA A 264 26.22 9.86 6.68
C ALA A 264 25.81 9.48 8.11
N GLN A 265 26.22 10.31 9.09
CA GLN A 265 25.87 10.10 10.49
C GLN A 265 24.35 10.10 10.67
N ARG A 266 23.84 9.10 11.40
CA ARG A 266 22.42 8.99 11.71
C ARG A 266 22.12 9.41 13.14
N TYR A 267 20.88 9.89 13.35
CA TYR A 267 20.43 10.50 14.59
C TYR A 267 19.05 10.00 15.01
N LEU A 268 18.82 9.89 16.31
CA LEU A 268 17.48 9.88 16.90
C LEU A 268 17.10 11.31 17.21
N VAL A 269 15.93 11.73 16.71
CA VAL A 269 15.39 13.08 16.96
C VAL A 269 14.25 13.03 17.98
N GLN A 270 13.70 14.16 18.33
CA GLN A 270 12.66 14.41 19.32
C GLN A 270 11.72 13.21 19.58
N LYS A 271 11.41 12.91 20.84
CA LYS A 271 10.28 12.05 21.23
C LYS A 271 8.98 12.80 21.00
N THR A 272 7.94 12.10 20.52
CA THR A 272 6.62 12.71 20.26
C THR A 272 5.48 11.85 20.77
N THR A 273 4.35 12.49 21.03
CA THR A 273 3.14 11.81 21.47
C THR A 273 2.61 10.87 20.40
N ALA A 274 2.58 11.29 19.13
CA ALA A 274 2.18 10.42 18.02
C ALA A 274 3.06 9.17 17.92
N ALA A 275 4.40 9.31 17.96
CA ALA A 275 5.30 8.16 17.91
C ALA A 275 5.07 7.20 19.09
N ALA A 276 4.89 7.73 20.30
CA ALA A 276 4.66 6.89 21.49
C ALA A 276 3.32 6.13 21.41
N LEU A 277 2.26 6.74 20.88
CA LEU A 277 0.95 6.12 20.75
C LEU A 277 0.89 5.09 19.60
N ASN A 278 1.46 5.41 18.42
CA ASN A 278 1.62 4.45 17.32
C ASN A 278 2.41 3.22 17.78
N PHE A 279 3.52 3.44 18.49
CA PHE A 279 4.32 2.39 19.08
C PHE A 279 3.51 1.56 20.09
N ALA A 280 2.77 2.21 21.00
CA ALA A 280 1.96 1.52 22.01
C ALA A 280 0.91 0.61 21.36
N ALA A 281 0.21 1.08 20.33
CA ALA A 281 -0.79 0.33 19.60
C ALA A 281 -0.17 -0.89 18.90
N VAL A 282 0.91 -0.69 18.15
CA VAL A 282 1.57 -1.76 17.40
C VAL A 282 2.16 -2.83 18.34
N MET A 283 2.85 -2.42 19.40
CA MET A 283 3.44 -3.35 20.36
C MET A 283 2.36 -4.12 21.14
N ALA A 284 1.22 -3.50 21.43
CA ALA A 284 0.09 -4.19 22.06
C ALA A 284 -0.49 -5.28 21.15
N LYS A 285 -0.70 -4.99 19.85
CA LYS A 285 -1.15 -5.97 18.87
C LYS A 285 -0.10 -7.06 18.64
N ALA A 286 1.16 -6.70 18.49
CA ALA A 286 2.27 -7.63 18.31
C ALA A 286 2.41 -8.58 19.52
N SER A 287 2.27 -8.08 20.73
CA SER A 287 2.26 -8.90 21.96
C SER A 287 1.17 -9.96 21.92
N ARG A 288 -0.05 -9.61 21.50
CA ARG A 288 -1.17 -10.57 21.38
C ARG A 288 -0.88 -11.63 20.33
N VAL A 289 -0.41 -11.23 19.14
CA VAL A 289 -0.07 -12.15 18.05
C VAL A 289 1.06 -13.09 18.47
N LEU A 290 2.14 -12.56 19.05
CA LEU A 290 3.33 -13.35 19.40
C LEU A 290 3.13 -14.24 20.63
N SER A 291 2.06 -14.06 21.39
CA SER A 291 1.75 -14.97 22.51
C SER A 291 1.54 -16.43 22.08
N GLU A 292 1.15 -16.65 20.81
CA GLU A 292 1.06 -17.98 20.21
C GLU A 292 2.42 -18.59 19.83
N PHE A 293 3.48 -17.78 19.81
CA PHE A 293 4.82 -18.13 19.31
C PHE A 293 5.90 -18.04 20.39
N GLU A 294 5.52 -18.25 21.66
CA GLU A 294 6.47 -18.15 22.77
C GLU A 294 7.64 -19.13 22.65
N ALA A 295 7.42 -20.30 22.04
CA ALA A 295 8.48 -21.29 21.80
C ALA A 295 9.50 -20.83 20.75
N GLN A 296 9.05 -20.08 19.71
CA GLN A 296 9.88 -19.55 18.64
C GLN A 296 10.52 -18.20 19.00
N GLN A 297 9.84 -17.40 19.81
CA GLN A 297 10.25 -16.04 20.19
C GLN A 297 10.12 -15.84 21.73
N PRO A 298 10.94 -16.55 22.54
CA PRO A 298 10.81 -16.53 23.99
C PRO A 298 10.89 -15.13 24.59
N GLY A 299 9.90 -14.75 25.40
CA GLY A 299 9.83 -13.48 26.09
C GLY A 299 9.45 -12.25 25.24
N LYS A 300 9.36 -12.38 23.90
CA LYS A 300 9.03 -11.24 23.01
C LYS A 300 7.65 -10.68 23.30
N ALA A 301 6.64 -11.53 23.45
CA ALA A 301 5.28 -11.10 23.79
C ALA A 301 5.23 -10.29 25.09
N ALA A 302 5.92 -10.77 26.14
CA ALA A 302 6.00 -10.07 27.41
C ALA A 302 6.75 -8.73 27.30
N LEU A 303 7.86 -8.69 26.57
CA LEU A 303 8.61 -7.46 26.30
C LEU A 303 7.73 -6.41 25.62
N PHE A 304 7.06 -6.77 24.53
CA PHE A 304 6.21 -5.85 23.77
C PHE A 304 5.00 -5.37 24.57
N ARG A 305 4.42 -6.25 25.43
CA ARG A 305 3.39 -5.85 26.40
C ARG A 305 3.89 -4.75 27.35
N GLN A 306 5.07 -4.93 27.92
CA GLN A 306 5.66 -3.96 28.83
C GLN A 306 5.94 -2.63 28.10
N GLN A 307 6.55 -2.69 26.93
CA GLN A 307 6.89 -1.52 26.13
C GLN A 307 5.65 -0.73 25.69
N ALA A 308 4.58 -1.42 25.27
CA ALA A 308 3.31 -0.77 24.93
C ALA A 308 2.73 0.03 26.09
N ILE A 309 2.71 -0.55 27.29
CA ILE A 309 2.20 0.09 28.50
C ILE A 309 3.08 1.29 28.90
N GLN A 310 4.40 1.17 28.81
CA GLN A 310 5.33 2.27 29.12
C GLN A 310 5.18 3.44 28.14
N ALA A 311 5.05 3.16 26.86
CA ALA A 311 4.84 4.19 25.83
C ALA A 311 3.50 4.93 26.04
N TRP A 312 2.43 4.22 26.33
CA TRP A 312 1.15 4.81 26.72
C TRP A 312 1.26 5.71 27.95
N GLN A 313 1.95 5.23 29.01
CA GLN A 313 2.16 6.00 30.23
C GLN A 313 2.94 7.29 29.98
N TRP A 314 3.94 7.23 29.10
CA TRP A 314 4.68 8.41 28.68
C TRP A 314 3.78 9.38 27.91
N ALA A 315 3.05 8.89 26.92
CA ALA A 315 2.14 9.72 26.10
C ALA A 315 1.05 10.37 26.96
N SER A 316 0.48 9.63 27.95
CA SER A 316 -0.52 10.17 28.87
C SER A 316 0.02 11.31 29.75
N LYS A 317 1.31 11.28 30.09
CA LYS A 317 1.99 12.39 30.81
C LYS A 317 2.43 13.52 29.89
N ASN A 318 2.53 13.26 28.59
CA ASN A 318 3.01 14.16 27.56
C ASN A 318 2.01 14.20 26.39
N PRO A 319 0.74 14.64 26.61
CA PRO A 319 -0.36 14.40 25.67
C PRO A 319 -0.32 15.27 24.41
N ALA A 320 0.60 16.25 24.30
CA ALA A 320 0.66 17.23 23.22
C ALA A 320 2.08 17.59 22.81
N ILE A 321 2.99 16.61 22.82
CA ILE A 321 4.34 16.80 22.25
C ILE A 321 4.28 16.52 20.74
N TYR A 322 4.03 17.57 19.98
CA TYR A 322 4.01 17.51 18.51
C TYR A 322 5.42 17.52 17.94
N TYR A 323 5.62 16.84 16.82
CA TYR A 323 6.89 16.88 16.12
C TYR A 323 7.19 18.27 15.59
N GLN A 324 8.39 18.75 15.91
CA GLN A 324 8.94 19.99 15.36
C GLN A 324 10.22 19.66 14.61
N GLN A 325 10.20 19.88 13.29
CA GLN A 325 11.36 19.61 12.45
C GLN A 325 12.55 20.48 12.91
N PRO A 326 13.69 19.89 13.35
CA PRO A 326 14.88 20.66 13.65
C PRO A 326 15.38 21.42 12.43
N ALA A 327 15.94 22.62 12.62
CA ALA A 327 16.35 23.48 11.51
C ALA A 327 17.47 22.89 10.63
N ASP A 328 18.26 21.98 11.20
CA ASP A 328 19.33 21.25 10.51
C ASP A 328 18.92 19.90 9.94
N VAL A 329 17.63 19.52 10.05
CA VAL A 329 17.09 18.27 9.49
C VAL A 329 16.14 18.58 8.35
N SER A 330 16.40 18.05 7.16
CA SER A 330 15.58 18.28 5.95
C SER A 330 14.82 17.04 5.45
N THR A 331 14.93 15.89 6.14
CA THR A 331 14.26 14.65 5.80
C THR A 331 12.78 14.68 6.19
N GLY A 332 11.98 13.69 5.76
CA GLY A 332 10.53 13.65 5.99
C GLY A 332 10.12 13.95 7.44
N ALA A 333 9.09 14.74 7.64
CA ALA A 333 8.65 15.17 8.96
C ALA A 333 7.66 14.17 9.62
N TYR A 334 6.69 13.65 8.87
CA TYR A 334 5.59 12.84 9.41
C TYR A 334 4.95 13.43 10.68
N GLY A 335 4.82 14.78 10.68
CA GLY A 335 4.29 15.52 11.83
C GLY A 335 2.78 15.49 11.84
N ASP A 336 2.18 14.79 12.80
CA ASP A 336 0.76 14.78 13.01
C ASP A 336 0.33 15.92 13.95
N LYS A 337 -0.83 16.52 13.67
CA LYS A 337 -1.42 17.61 14.44
C LYS A 337 -2.69 17.19 15.18
N ASN A 338 -3.27 16.05 14.83
CA ASN A 338 -4.41 15.46 15.52
C ASN A 338 -3.94 14.20 16.24
N LEU A 339 -3.95 14.19 17.56
CA LEU A 339 -3.49 13.07 18.37
C LEU A 339 -4.63 12.26 18.99
N ALA A 340 -5.88 12.70 18.76
CA ALA A 340 -7.04 12.06 19.36
C ALA A 340 -7.26 10.64 18.82
N ASP A 341 -7.02 10.46 17.54
CA ASP A 341 -7.17 9.18 16.86
C ASP A 341 -6.05 8.19 17.23
N GLU A 342 -4.80 8.65 17.45
CA GLU A 342 -3.75 7.79 17.99
C GLU A 342 -4.04 7.37 19.43
N PHE A 343 -4.54 8.28 20.27
CA PHE A 343 -4.99 7.92 21.63
C PHE A 343 -6.09 6.87 21.59
N ALA A 344 -7.09 7.06 20.72
CA ALA A 344 -8.18 6.09 20.56
C ALA A 344 -7.64 4.72 20.10
N TRP A 345 -6.81 4.71 19.06
CA TRP A 345 -6.24 3.46 18.54
C TRP A 345 -5.39 2.74 19.59
N ALA A 346 -4.45 3.42 20.23
CA ALA A 346 -3.61 2.83 21.28
C ALA A 346 -4.45 2.32 22.46
N ALA A 347 -5.51 3.05 22.84
CA ALA A 347 -6.42 2.63 23.90
C ALA A 347 -7.18 1.34 23.52
N ALA A 348 -7.69 1.23 22.27
CA ALA A 348 -8.34 0.02 21.79
C ALA A 348 -7.41 -1.19 21.87
N GLU A 349 -6.17 -1.07 21.38
CA GLU A 349 -5.20 -2.16 21.40
C GLU A 349 -4.78 -2.56 22.83
N LEU A 350 -4.62 -1.58 23.73
CA LEU A 350 -4.32 -1.84 25.15
C LEU A 350 -5.49 -2.45 25.89
N TYR A 351 -6.74 -2.10 25.55
CA TYR A 351 -7.91 -2.80 26.06
C TYR A 351 -7.88 -4.28 25.68
N LEU A 352 -7.70 -4.56 24.40
CA LEU A 352 -7.63 -5.94 23.89
C LEU A 352 -6.45 -6.74 24.46
N LEU A 353 -5.35 -6.06 24.78
CA LEU A 353 -4.16 -6.69 25.40
C LEU A 353 -4.37 -6.98 26.89
N THR A 354 -5.08 -6.12 27.61
CA THR A 354 -5.08 -6.13 29.08
C THR A 354 -6.42 -6.50 29.71
N GLY A 355 -7.53 -6.36 28.98
CA GLY A 355 -8.90 -6.47 29.47
C GLY A 355 -9.32 -5.35 30.43
N LYS A 356 -8.52 -4.26 30.55
CA LYS A 356 -8.80 -3.19 31.51
C LYS A 356 -9.76 -2.17 30.93
N GLU A 357 -10.95 -2.04 31.53
CA GLU A 357 -12.03 -1.15 31.13
C GLU A 357 -11.64 0.33 30.96
N PRO A 358 -10.74 0.94 31.75
CA PRO A 358 -10.34 2.34 31.53
C PRO A 358 -9.78 2.61 30.12
N TYR A 359 -9.14 1.65 29.47
CA TYR A 359 -8.68 1.81 28.10
C TYR A 359 -9.85 1.85 27.11
N LEU A 360 -10.86 1.00 27.29
CA LEU A 360 -12.05 1.02 26.43
C LEU A 360 -12.84 2.33 26.60
N GLN A 361 -12.96 2.83 27.84
CA GLN A 361 -13.55 4.14 28.11
C GLN A 361 -12.77 5.26 27.42
N GLN A 362 -11.43 5.22 27.47
CA GLN A 362 -10.59 6.19 26.77
C GLN A 362 -10.77 6.11 25.26
N PHE A 363 -10.90 4.91 24.68
CA PHE A 363 -11.22 4.77 23.25
C PHE A 363 -12.50 5.54 22.91
N PHE A 364 -13.61 5.28 23.58
CA PHE A 364 -14.88 5.95 23.27
C PHE A 364 -14.88 7.47 23.54
N GLN A 365 -14.08 7.94 24.52
CA GLN A 365 -13.90 9.37 24.79
C GLN A 365 -13.12 10.09 23.69
N MET A 366 -12.13 9.43 23.09
CA MET A 366 -11.24 10.03 22.10
C MET A 366 -11.60 9.64 20.66
N ALA A 367 -12.54 8.70 20.48
CA ALA A 367 -12.93 8.16 19.18
C ALA A 367 -13.30 9.26 18.19
N GLN A 368 -12.68 9.23 17.02
CA GLN A 368 -12.94 10.12 15.91
C GLN A 368 -13.81 9.40 14.86
N PRO A 369 -14.50 10.14 13.98
CA PRO A 369 -15.19 9.53 12.84
C PRO A 369 -14.26 8.63 12.02
N VAL A 370 -14.75 7.45 11.65
CA VAL A 370 -14.00 6.55 10.78
C VAL A 370 -13.76 7.22 9.43
N GLN A 371 -12.52 7.22 8.98
CA GLN A 371 -12.06 7.71 7.68
C GLN A 371 -11.15 6.68 7.03
N THR A 372 -10.81 6.89 5.75
CA THR A 372 -9.80 6.06 5.08
C THR A 372 -8.48 6.16 5.83
N PRO A 373 -7.89 5.04 6.29
CA PRO A 373 -6.64 5.08 7.06
C PRO A 373 -5.47 5.66 6.26
N SER A 374 -4.62 6.41 6.97
CA SER A 374 -3.32 6.87 6.51
C SER A 374 -2.40 7.03 7.73
N TRP A 375 -1.12 7.37 7.53
CA TRP A 375 -0.21 7.64 8.65
C TRP A 375 -0.68 8.83 9.54
N ALA A 376 -1.44 9.76 8.96
CA ALA A 376 -1.98 10.94 9.65
C ALA A 376 -3.48 10.80 9.99
N SER A 377 -4.07 9.63 9.81
CA SER A 377 -5.48 9.35 10.15
C SER A 377 -5.61 7.87 10.49
N VAL A 378 -5.44 7.55 11.77
CA VAL A 378 -5.42 6.17 12.28
C VAL A 378 -6.72 5.77 13.00
N ALA A 379 -7.72 6.64 13.03
CA ALA A 379 -8.98 6.43 13.75
C ALA A 379 -9.63 5.07 13.48
N ALA A 380 -9.66 4.64 12.20
CA ALA A 380 -10.29 3.38 11.79
C ALA A 380 -9.62 2.15 12.40
N LEU A 381 -8.32 2.20 12.72
CA LEU A 381 -7.55 1.02 13.12
C LEU A 381 -8.03 0.44 14.46
N GLY A 382 -8.34 1.29 15.43
CA GLY A 382 -8.93 0.88 16.70
C GLY A 382 -10.31 0.23 16.51
N TYR A 383 -11.14 0.80 15.64
CA TYR A 383 -12.44 0.21 15.29
C TYR A 383 -12.30 -1.17 14.63
N PHE A 384 -11.32 -1.36 13.74
CA PHE A 384 -11.09 -2.66 13.09
C PHE A 384 -10.75 -3.75 14.11
N SER A 385 -9.84 -3.46 15.05
CA SER A 385 -9.47 -4.41 16.08
C SER A 385 -10.62 -4.73 17.04
N LEU A 386 -11.38 -3.72 17.47
CA LEU A 386 -12.56 -3.92 18.32
C LEU A 386 -13.68 -4.67 17.59
N ALA A 387 -13.89 -4.42 16.30
CA ALA A 387 -14.87 -5.16 15.50
C ALA A 387 -14.52 -6.65 15.38
N LYS A 388 -13.24 -6.97 15.22
CA LYS A 388 -12.74 -8.36 15.17
C LYS A 388 -12.98 -9.10 16.48
N GLU A 389 -12.82 -8.42 17.61
CA GLU A 389 -12.93 -8.94 18.98
C GLU A 389 -14.26 -8.53 19.65
N ALA A 390 -15.32 -8.33 18.84
CA ALA A 390 -16.58 -7.71 19.26
C ALA A 390 -17.31 -8.44 20.39
N ASN A 391 -16.96 -9.71 20.66
CA ASN A 391 -17.51 -10.47 21.79
C ASN A 391 -17.10 -9.91 23.16
N ASN A 392 -16.05 -9.10 23.20
CA ASN A 392 -15.57 -8.41 24.40
C ASN A 392 -16.30 -7.09 24.69
N LEU A 393 -17.27 -6.70 23.83
CA LEU A 393 -18.03 -5.44 23.91
C LEU A 393 -19.47 -5.69 24.35
N THR A 394 -20.09 -4.69 25.02
CA THR A 394 -21.54 -4.70 25.23
C THR A 394 -22.28 -4.61 23.89
N PRO A 395 -23.57 -4.99 23.82
CA PRO A 395 -24.35 -4.85 22.59
C PRO A 395 -24.35 -3.41 22.02
N GLU A 396 -24.44 -2.42 22.89
CA GLU A 396 -24.46 -0.99 22.53
C GLU A 396 -23.10 -0.54 21.97
N GLN A 397 -21.99 -0.91 22.65
CA GLN A 397 -20.62 -0.63 22.20
C GLN A 397 -20.34 -1.30 20.85
N ARG A 398 -20.75 -2.56 20.69
CA ARG A 398 -20.64 -3.30 19.43
C ARG A 398 -21.37 -2.60 18.31
N GLN A 399 -22.61 -2.17 18.55
CA GLN A 399 -23.42 -1.44 17.56
C GLN A 399 -22.73 -0.14 17.14
N LEU A 400 -22.18 0.64 18.07
CA LEU A 400 -21.42 1.85 17.75
C LEU A 400 -20.23 1.55 16.83
N VAL A 401 -19.42 0.57 17.19
CA VAL A 401 -18.24 0.16 16.41
C VAL A 401 -18.66 -0.30 15.01
N PHE A 402 -19.66 -1.18 14.90
CA PHE A 402 -20.12 -1.70 13.63
C PHE A 402 -20.73 -0.62 12.73
N SER A 403 -21.58 0.23 13.29
CA SER A 403 -22.20 1.33 12.54
C SER A 403 -21.17 2.33 12.01
N ALA A 404 -20.13 2.64 12.77
CA ALA A 404 -19.07 3.55 12.34
C ALA A 404 -18.34 3.04 11.09
N ILE A 405 -18.03 1.74 11.03
CA ILE A 405 -17.37 1.12 9.88
C ILE A 405 -18.31 1.01 8.69
N THR A 406 -19.54 0.49 8.91
CA THR A 406 -20.46 0.19 7.81
C THR A 406 -21.01 1.45 7.14
N ALA A 407 -21.18 2.56 7.88
CA ALA A 407 -21.64 3.82 7.31
C ALA A 407 -20.66 4.38 6.26
N VAL A 408 -19.35 4.28 6.50
CA VAL A 408 -18.33 4.71 5.53
C VAL A 408 -18.22 3.73 4.35
N ALA A 409 -18.36 2.44 4.61
CA ALA A 409 -18.36 1.42 3.57
C ALA A 409 -19.58 1.57 2.62
N ASP A 410 -20.76 1.93 3.14
CA ASP A 410 -21.93 2.23 2.32
C ASP A 410 -21.69 3.43 1.39
N GLN A 411 -20.99 4.47 1.85
CA GLN A 411 -20.57 5.59 1.00
C GLN A 411 -19.63 5.14 -0.11
N PHE A 412 -18.63 4.31 0.18
CA PHE A 412 -17.71 3.81 -0.85
C PHE A 412 -18.40 2.90 -1.86
N ALA A 413 -19.33 2.05 -1.42
CA ALA A 413 -20.14 1.25 -2.32
C ALA A 413 -21.00 2.12 -3.26
N ALA A 414 -21.61 3.19 -2.73
CA ALA A 414 -22.36 4.16 -3.53
C ALA A 414 -21.46 4.91 -4.53
N GLN A 415 -20.25 5.32 -4.13
CA GLN A 415 -19.26 5.94 -5.03
C GLN A 415 -18.87 5.00 -6.17
N HIS A 416 -18.65 3.70 -5.87
CA HIS A 416 -18.36 2.69 -6.88
C HIS A 416 -19.49 2.57 -7.90
N GLN A 417 -20.73 2.46 -7.43
CA GLN A 417 -21.90 2.32 -8.32
C GLN A 417 -22.09 3.54 -9.23
N ALA A 418 -21.89 4.75 -8.69
CA ALA A 418 -22.03 6.00 -9.43
C ALA A 418 -20.88 6.27 -10.41
N SER A 419 -19.72 5.66 -10.20
CA SER A 419 -18.53 5.89 -11.01
C SER A 419 -18.64 5.27 -12.40
N ALA A 420 -18.34 6.03 -13.44
CA ALA A 420 -18.24 5.53 -14.81
C ALA A 420 -17.13 4.47 -14.98
N TYR A 421 -16.05 4.57 -14.18
CA TYR A 421 -14.96 3.60 -14.14
C TYR A 421 -15.23 2.40 -13.20
N LYS A 422 -16.39 2.38 -12.50
CA LYS A 422 -16.67 1.40 -11.46
C LYS A 422 -15.51 1.27 -10.47
N VAL A 423 -15.13 2.41 -9.89
CA VAL A 423 -14.11 2.54 -8.85
C VAL A 423 -14.57 3.55 -7.80
N ALA A 424 -14.38 3.23 -6.52
CA ALA A 424 -14.77 4.10 -5.40
C ALA A 424 -13.71 5.19 -5.14
N MET A 425 -13.29 5.91 -6.20
CA MET A 425 -12.35 7.03 -6.13
C MET A 425 -13.02 8.31 -6.62
N VAL A 426 -12.99 9.32 -5.75
CA VAL A 426 -13.48 10.68 -6.04
C VAL A 426 -12.29 11.65 -6.20
N PRO A 427 -12.47 12.86 -6.75
CA PRO A 427 -11.35 13.79 -6.98
C PRO A 427 -10.47 14.05 -5.75
N GLU A 428 -11.05 14.06 -4.56
CA GLU A 428 -10.39 14.31 -3.27
C GLU A 428 -9.47 13.17 -2.82
N ASP A 429 -9.63 11.97 -3.39
CA ASP A 429 -8.80 10.80 -3.09
C ASP A 429 -7.45 10.82 -3.84
N PHE A 430 -7.34 11.66 -4.87
CA PHE A 430 -6.11 11.80 -5.66
C PHE A 430 -5.10 12.71 -4.98
N VAL A 431 -4.63 12.26 -3.83
CA VAL A 431 -3.59 12.88 -3.01
C VAL A 431 -2.27 12.15 -3.15
N TRP A 432 -1.21 12.65 -2.55
CA TRP A 432 0.06 11.93 -2.46
C TRP A 432 -0.16 10.56 -1.77
N GLY A 433 0.09 9.47 -2.52
CA GLY A 433 -0.24 8.11 -2.09
C GLY A 433 -1.67 7.66 -2.46
N SER A 434 -2.28 8.19 -3.53
CA SER A 434 -3.66 7.89 -3.94
C SER A 434 -3.94 6.39 -4.13
N ASN A 435 -2.94 5.60 -4.54
CA ASN A 435 -3.09 4.14 -4.64
C ASN A 435 -3.23 3.47 -3.27
N ALA A 436 -2.56 4.01 -2.23
CA ALA A 436 -2.79 3.55 -0.86
C ALA A 436 -4.17 3.96 -0.34
N VAL A 437 -4.68 5.13 -0.73
CA VAL A 437 -6.07 5.52 -0.44
C VAL A 437 -7.03 4.47 -1.02
N ALA A 438 -6.84 4.08 -2.29
CA ALA A 438 -7.65 3.03 -2.91
C ALA A 438 -7.60 1.71 -2.12
N MET A 439 -6.41 1.24 -1.74
CA MET A 439 -6.27 -0.02 -1.02
C MET A 439 -6.78 0.05 0.43
N ASN A 440 -6.63 1.18 1.12
CA ASN A 440 -7.18 1.37 2.47
C ASN A 440 -8.72 1.49 2.46
N LYS A 441 -9.32 2.09 1.44
CA LYS A 441 -10.77 2.02 1.22
C LYS A 441 -11.24 0.57 1.03
N ALA A 442 -10.47 -0.23 0.29
CA ALA A 442 -10.77 -1.64 0.09
C ALA A 442 -10.68 -2.44 1.40
N ILE A 443 -9.70 -2.17 2.28
CA ILE A 443 -9.64 -2.78 3.62
C ILE A 443 -10.89 -2.42 4.43
N LEU A 444 -11.31 -1.17 4.43
CA LEU A 444 -12.50 -0.73 5.18
C LEU A 444 -13.76 -1.44 4.67
N LEU A 445 -13.92 -1.57 3.35
CA LEU A 445 -14.99 -2.36 2.74
C LEU A 445 -14.93 -3.84 3.15
N TYR A 446 -13.72 -4.42 3.20
CA TYR A 446 -13.52 -5.79 3.67
C TYR A 446 -13.99 -5.95 5.13
N LYS A 447 -13.56 -5.06 6.03
CA LYS A 447 -13.97 -5.06 7.44
C LYS A 447 -15.48 -4.92 7.59
N ALA A 448 -16.10 -4.03 6.82
CA ALA A 448 -17.56 -3.89 6.79
C ALA A 448 -18.26 -5.16 6.28
N ASN A 449 -17.69 -5.83 5.28
CA ASN A 449 -18.24 -7.08 4.76
C ASN A 449 -18.17 -8.24 5.76
N GLN A 450 -17.20 -8.23 6.68
CA GLN A 450 -17.15 -9.19 7.80
C GLN A 450 -18.26 -8.93 8.84
N ILE A 451 -18.73 -7.68 8.96
CA ILE A 451 -19.84 -7.30 9.86
C ILE A 451 -21.18 -7.60 9.21
N THR A 452 -21.35 -7.20 7.95
CA THR A 452 -22.58 -7.35 7.16
C THR A 452 -22.21 -7.67 5.73
N ALA A 453 -22.41 -8.93 5.32
CA ALA A 453 -22.13 -9.36 3.97
C ALA A 453 -23.00 -8.63 2.94
N LYS A 454 -22.37 -7.87 2.04
CA LYS A 454 -23.03 -7.16 0.93
C LYS A 454 -22.22 -7.34 -0.36
N ALA A 455 -22.89 -7.77 -1.44
CA ALA A 455 -22.26 -7.89 -2.76
C ALA A 455 -21.65 -6.56 -3.22
N SER A 456 -22.31 -5.43 -2.94
CA SER A 456 -21.81 -4.09 -3.29
C SER A 456 -20.47 -3.72 -2.62
N TYR A 457 -20.16 -4.26 -1.44
CA TYR A 457 -18.85 -4.09 -0.80
C TYR A 457 -17.78 -4.87 -1.55
N VAL A 458 -18.09 -6.12 -1.94
CA VAL A 458 -17.16 -6.98 -2.69
C VAL A 458 -16.87 -6.40 -4.07
N GLU A 459 -17.89 -5.90 -4.78
CA GLU A 459 -17.75 -5.23 -6.08
C GLU A 459 -16.88 -3.96 -5.97
N ALA A 460 -17.10 -3.15 -4.94
CA ALA A 460 -16.31 -1.94 -4.71
C ALA A 460 -14.85 -2.26 -4.37
N MET A 461 -14.59 -3.28 -3.55
CA MET A 461 -13.22 -3.78 -3.28
C MET A 461 -12.52 -4.23 -4.57
N GLN A 462 -13.21 -5.05 -5.38
CA GLN A 462 -12.67 -5.53 -6.66
C GLN A 462 -12.37 -4.36 -7.60
N GLY A 463 -13.29 -3.38 -7.69
CA GLY A 463 -13.11 -2.19 -8.50
C GLY A 463 -11.88 -1.38 -8.13
N LEU A 464 -11.57 -1.23 -6.83
CA LEU A 464 -10.39 -0.54 -6.32
C LEU A 464 -9.09 -1.32 -6.63
N LEU A 465 -9.10 -2.64 -6.48
CA LEU A 465 -7.94 -3.48 -6.83
C LEU A 465 -7.70 -3.46 -8.35
N ASP A 466 -8.74 -3.62 -9.16
CA ASP A 466 -8.64 -3.56 -10.61
C ASP A 466 -8.07 -2.22 -11.11
N TYR A 467 -8.46 -1.11 -10.45
CA TYR A 467 -7.90 0.21 -10.75
C TYR A 467 -6.38 0.24 -10.55
N VAL A 468 -5.89 -0.25 -9.43
CA VAL A 468 -4.46 -0.31 -9.14
C VAL A 468 -3.73 -1.24 -10.10
N LEU A 469 -4.38 -2.31 -10.56
CA LEU A 469 -3.79 -3.34 -11.42
C LEU A 469 -4.00 -3.11 -12.93
N GLY A 470 -4.40 -1.90 -13.35
CA GLY A 470 -4.39 -1.52 -14.76
C GLY A 470 -5.71 -1.03 -15.34
N ARG A 471 -6.86 -1.29 -14.70
CA ARG A 471 -8.16 -0.78 -15.14
C ARG A 471 -8.35 0.70 -14.77
N ASN A 472 -7.41 1.54 -15.23
CA ASN A 472 -7.33 2.97 -14.93
C ASN A 472 -7.03 3.78 -16.20
N PRO A 473 -7.15 5.12 -16.17
CA PRO A 473 -6.95 5.96 -17.35
C PRO A 473 -5.58 5.85 -18.01
N LEU A 474 -4.54 5.48 -17.25
CA LEU A 474 -3.17 5.36 -17.75
C LEU A 474 -2.86 3.99 -18.34
N ASP A 475 -3.79 3.02 -18.22
CA ASP A 475 -3.56 1.62 -18.61
C ASP A 475 -2.25 1.09 -17.99
N LEU A 476 -2.08 1.34 -16.70
CA LEU A 476 -0.84 1.08 -15.96
C LEU A 476 -1.15 0.25 -14.71
N THR A 477 -0.52 -0.93 -14.59
CA THR A 477 -0.41 -1.59 -13.30
C THR A 477 0.53 -0.78 -12.43
N TYR A 478 0.05 -0.22 -11.33
CA TYR A 478 0.90 0.59 -10.44
C TYR A 478 1.87 -0.23 -9.58
N VAL A 479 1.97 -1.54 -9.80
CA VAL A 479 2.88 -2.42 -9.08
C VAL A 479 4.06 -2.80 -9.96
N THR A 480 5.27 -2.56 -9.47
CA THR A 480 6.51 -2.85 -10.19
C THR A 480 6.64 -4.35 -10.53
N GLY A 481 7.06 -4.64 -11.78
CA GLY A 481 7.31 -5.99 -12.25
C GLY A 481 6.06 -6.82 -12.60
N PHE A 482 4.86 -6.24 -12.55
CA PHE A 482 3.61 -6.94 -12.86
C PHE A 482 2.78 -6.21 -13.92
N GLY A 483 1.98 -6.99 -14.67
CA GLY A 483 1.16 -6.47 -15.75
C GLY A 483 1.93 -6.31 -17.07
N ILE A 484 1.23 -5.79 -18.08
CA ILE A 484 1.80 -5.51 -19.41
C ILE A 484 2.60 -4.20 -19.36
N LYS A 485 2.12 -3.23 -18.59
CA LYS A 485 2.72 -1.92 -18.40
C LYS A 485 2.78 -1.61 -16.90
N SER A 486 3.97 -1.45 -16.36
CA SER A 486 4.23 -1.16 -14.95
C SER A 486 5.31 -0.09 -14.78
N PRO A 487 5.42 0.57 -13.61
CA PRO A 487 6.47 1.53 -13.32
C PRO A 487 7.86 0.94 -13.52
N GLN A 488 8.74 1.65 -14.21
CA GLN A 488 10.13 1.25 -14.48
C GLN A 488 11.16 2.16 -13.79
N HIS A 489 10.78 3.41 -13.50
CA HIS A 489 11.68 4.44 -12.99
C HIS A 489 11.17 5.02 -11.66
N ILE A 490 10.83 4.12 -10.72
CA ILE A 490 10.30 4.53 -9.41
C ILE A 490 11.29 5.40 -8.63
N HIS A 491 10.77 6.32 -7.81
CA HIS A 491 11.60 7.08 -6.88
C HIS A 491 11.97 6.18 -5.67
N HIS A 492 12.99 5.34 -5.88
CA HIS A 492 13.50 4.37 -4.91
C HIS A 492 15.01 4.26 -5.09
N ARG A 493 15.79 4.76 -4.12
CA ARG A 493 17.26 4.85 -4.23
C ARG A 493 17.95 3.55 -4.59
N PRO A 494 17.62 2.39 -3.97
CA PRO A 494 18.22 1.13 -4.39
C PRO A 494 18.00 0.82 -5.87
N SER A 495 16.75 0.93 -6.36
CA SER A 495 16.42 0.65 -7.77
C SER A 495 17.04 1.65 -8.76
N GLN A 496 17.38 2.85 -8.32
CA GLN A 496 18.08 3.85 -9.15
C GLN A 496 19.58 3.63 -9.18
N ALA A 497 20.17 3.05 -8.12
CA ALA A 497 21.61 2.98 -7.93
C ALA A 497 22.22 1.60 -8.23
N ASP A 498 21.42 0.54 -8.38
CA ASP A 498 21.89 -0.85 -8.51
C ASP A 498 22.36 -1.21 -9.93
N ALA A 499 22.25 -0.32 -10.89
CA ALA A 499 22.54 -0.55 -12.31
C ALA A 499 21.69 -1.64 -12.99
N ILE A 500 20.54 -2.01 -12.40
CA ILE A 500 19.59 -2.95 -12.97
C ILE A 500 18.44 -2.16 -13.60
N ASN A 501 18.11 -2.48 -14.86
CA ASN A 501 17.06 -1.74 -15.56
C ASN A 501 15.67 -1.93 -14.96
N ALA A 502 15.37 -3.14 -14.45
CA ALA A 502 14.08 -3.42 -13.82
C ALA A 502 14.12 -3.04 -12.33
N PRO A 503 13.16 -2.28 -11.81
CA PRO A 503 13.09 -2.00 -10.38
C PRO A 503 12.79 -3.27 -9.57
N VAL A 504 13.04 -3.20 -8.26
CA VAL A 504 12.61 -4.25 -7.32
C VAL A 504 11.12 -4.52 -7.53
N PRO A 505 10.68 -5.77 -7.76
CA PRO A 505 9.29 -6.09 -8.03
C PRO A 505 8.42 -6.06 -6.76
N GLY A 506 7.11 -5.82 -6.95
CA GLY A 506 6.11 -5.90 -5.88
C GLY A 506 5.88 -4.59 -5.13
N TRP A 507 6.53 -3.50 -5.48
CA TRP A 507 6.28 -2.18 -4.90
C TRP A 507 5.08 -1.48 -5.55
N LEU A 508 4.17 -0.97 -4.73
CA LEU A 508 3.08 -0.10 -5.15
C LEU A 508 3.59 1.34 -5.27
N ALA A 509 3.58 1.91 -6.47
CA ALA A 509 3.84 3.32 -6.69
C ALA A 509 2.73 4.20 -6.10
N GLY A 510 3.06 5.42 -5.70
CA GLY A 510 2.17 6.36 -5.02
C GLY A 510 0.85 6.63 -5.73
N GLY A 511 0.86 6.70 -7.05
CA GLY A 511 -0.35 6.91 -7.86
C GLY A 511 -0.55 8.36 -8.31
N ALA A 512 -1.54 8.53 -9.17
CA ALA A 512 -1.83 9.83 -9.77
C ALA A 512 -2.32 10.84 -8.71
N GLN A 513 -1.79 12.09 -8.79
CA GLN A 513 -2.23 13.19 -7.93
C GLN A 513 -1.90 14.56 -8.56
N PRO A 514 -2.83 15.53 -8.53
CA PRO A 514 -2.67 16.81 -9.24
C PRO A 514 -1.77 17.83 -8.53
N GLY A 515 -1.33 17.56 -7.29
CA GLY A 515 -0.49 18.48 -6.52
C GLY A 515 0.93 18.68 -7.08
N GLN A 516 1.51 17.66 -7.73
CA GLN A 516 2.78 17.71 -8.46
C GLN A 516 3.91 18.42 -7.69
N GLN A 517 4.06 18.12 -6.39
CA GLN A 517 4.94 18.84 -5.46
C GLN A 517 6.43 18.71 -5.81
N ASP A 518 6.80 17.64 -6.57
CA ASP A 518 8.16 17.35 -7.04
C ASP A 518 8.61 18.24 -8.21
N LYS A 519 7.67 18.95 -8.85
CA LYS A 519 7.93 19.81 -10.01
C LYS A 519 8.48 19.07 -11.24
N CYS A 520 8.31 17.75 -11.32
CA CYS A 520 8.60 16.98 -12.53
C CYS A 520 7.67 17.38 -13.67
N LYS A 521 8.00 16.96 -14.88
CA LYS A 521 7.18 17.26 -16.06
C LYS A 521 6.05 16.26 -16.17
N TYR A 522 4.86 16.65 -15.80
CA TYR A 522 3.64 15.86 -15.95
C TYR A 522 2.92 16.15 -17.26
N ASN A 523 2.28 15.13 -17.84
CA ASN A 523 1.52 15.27 -19.08
C ASN A 523 0.06 15.69 -18.84
N SER A 524 -0.40 15.73 -17.59
CA SER A 524 -1.78 16.04 -17.22
C SER A 524 -1.86 16.64 -15.83
N THR A 525 -2.85 17.50 -15.61
CA THR A 525 -3.24 18.02 -14.29
C THR A 525 -4.56 17.41 -13.81
N LEU A 526 -5.17 16.52 -14.59
CA LEU A 526 -6.38 15.82 -14.19
C LEU A 526 -6.04 14.82 -13.07
N PRO A 527 -6.86 14.75 -12.00
CA PRO A 527 -6.57 13.94 -10.82
C PRO A 527 -6.09 12.52 -11.14
N ALA A 528 -6.85 11.76 -11.92
CA ALA A 528 -6.54 10.36 -12.23
C ALA A 528 -5.48 10.16 -13.34
N LYS A 529 -4.96 11.24 -13.93
CA LYS A 529 -3.94 11.20 -15.00
C LYS A 529 -2.65 11.91 -14.64
N SER A 530 -2.59 12.54 -13.47
CA SER A 530 -1.42 13.28 -13.01
C SER A 530 -0.39 12.35 -12.38
N TYR A 531 0.28 11.57 -13.23
CA TYR A 531 1.32 10.60 -12.89
C TYR A 531 2.43 10.64 -13.94
N VAL A 532 3.66 10.42 -13.51
CA VAL A 532 4.82 10.26 -14.40
C VAL A 532 5.73 9.16 -13.87
N ASP A 533 6.09 8.20 -14.72
CA ASP A 533 7.08 7.16 -14.41
C ASP A 533 8.49 7.73 -14.66
N ASP A 534 8.99 8.48 -13.71
CA ASP A 534 10.31 9.09 -13.73
C ASP A 534 10.87 9.14 -12.30
N TRP A 535 12.16 8.89 -12.15
CA TRP A 535 12.88 8.99 -10.88
C TRP A 535 12.66 10.33 -10.17
N CYS A 536 12.53 11.43 -10.92
CA CYS A 536 12.32 12.75 -10.31
C CYS A 536 11.00 12.80 -9.51
N SER A 537 10.01 11.97 -9.84
CA SER A 537 8.69 12.06 -9.24
C SER A 537 8.58 11.30 -7.92
N TYR A 538 8.95 11.96 -6.83
CA TYR A 538 8.61 11.46 -5.50
C TYR A 538 7.12 11.65 -5.16
N ALA A 539 6.43 12.58 -5.81
CA ALA A 539 5.03 12.87 -5.50
C ALA A 539 4.05 11.83 -6.07
N SER A 540 4.34 11.20 -7.22
CA SER A 540 3.44 10.20 -7.82
C SER A 540 4.06 8.82 -8.01
N ASN A 541 5.40 8.73 -8.10
CA ASN A 541 6.12 7.51 -8.47
C ASN A 541 7.07 6.98 -7.36
N GLU A 542 6.99 7.53 -6.16
CA GLU A 542 7.67 6.96 -4.99
C GLU A 542 6.98 5.68 -4.55
N VAL A 543 7.71 4.86 -3.80
CA VAL A 543 7.21 3.67 -3.12
C VAL A 543 7.47 3.82 -1.62
N THR A 544 6.57 3.26 -0.78
CA THR A 544 6.73 3.33 0.67
C THR A 544 6.04 2.15 1.36
N ILE A 545 6.54 1.81 2.55
CA ILE A 545 6.06 0.69 3.34
C ILE A 545 4.57 0.79 3.68
N ASN A 546 4.04 1.99 3.96
CA ASN A 546 2.63 2.17 4.32
C ASN A 546 1.68 2.11 3.12
N TRP A 547 2.17 2.31 1.89
CA TRP A 547 1.34 2.13 0.70
C TRP A 547 1.29 0.66 0.29
N ASN A 548 2.38 -0.07 0.52
CA ASN A 548 2.47 -1.48 0.17
C ASN A 548 1.69 -2.40 1.13
N ALA A 549 1.60 -2.04 2.42
CA ALA A 549 0.90 -2.84 3.41
C ALA A 549 -0.58 -3.11 3.07
N PRO A 550 -1.39 -2.11 2.68
CA PRO A 550 -2.77 -2.35 2.30
C PRO A 550 -2.90 -3.13 0.97
N LEU A 551 -1.93 -3.03 0.04
CA LEU A 551 -1.89 -3.90 -1.13
C LEU A 551 -1.69 -5.37 -0.72
N VAL A 552 -0.72 -5.67 0.14
CA VAL A 552 -0.48 -7.03 0.68
C VAL A 552 -1.74 -7.57 1.34
N TYR A 553 -2.39 -6.77 2.19
CA TYR A 553 -3.63 -7.16 2.85
C TYR A 553 -4.73 -7.53 1.84
N MET A 554 -4.97 -6.68 0.84
CA MET A 554 -6.03 -6.91 -0.13
C MET A 554 -5.74 -8.08 -1.06
N LEU A 555 -4.49 -8.29 -1.45
CA LEU A 555 -4.10 -9.47 -2.24
C LEU A 555 -4.31 -10.76 -1.45
N ALA A 556 -4.07 -10.78 -0.14
CA ALA A 556 -4.39 -11.90 0.74
C ALA A 556 -5.91 -12.10 0.83
N ALA A 557 -6.70 -11.03 0.98
CA ALA A 557 -8.16 -11.09 1.03
C ALA A 557 -8.75 -11.76 -0.23
N PHE A 558 -8.28 -11.37 -1.40
CA PHE A 558 -8.71 -11.94 -2.68
C PHE A 558 -8.08 -13.31 -3.02
N SER A 559 -7.13 -13.78 -2.22
CA SER A 559 -6.57 -15.14 -2.31
C SER A 559 -7.34 -16.15 -1.47
N GLN A 560 -8.29 -15.71 -0.64
CA GLN A 560 -9.17 -16.59 0.10
C GLN A 560 -10.31 -17.11 -0.80
N PRO A 561 -10.92 -18.26 -0.47
CA PRO A 561 -12.20 -18.62 -1.07
C PRO A 561 -13.17 -17.45 -0.93
N ALA A 562 -13.89 -17.13 -2.01
CA ALA A 562 -14.87 -16.06 -1.96
C ALA A 562 -15.74 -16.18 -0.70
N PRO A 563 -15.96 -15.09 0.06
CA PRO A 563 -16.89 -15.14 1.18
C PRO A 563 -18.20 -15.73 0.69
N LYS A 564 -18.70 -16.74 1.35
CA LYS A 564 -20.03 -17.27 1.03
C LYS A 564 -21.01 -16.12 1.26
N LEU A 565 -21.61 -15.63 0.17
CA LEU A 565 -22.71 -14.66 0.18
C LEU A 565 -23.94 -15.26 0.85
#